data_a2474a8747095b70a8bd173a783598c0
#
_entry.id   a2474a8747095b70a8bd173a783598c0
#
_cell.length_a   1.000
_cell.length_b   1.000
_cell.length_c   1.000
_cell.angle_alpha   90.00
_cell.angle_beta   90.00
_cell.angle_gamma   90.00
#
_symmetry.space_group_name_H-M   'P 1'
#
loop_
_entity.id
_entity.type
_entity.pdbx_description
1 polymer ?
#
loop_
_entity_poly.entity_id
_entity_poly.type
_entity_poly.pdbx_seq_one_letter_code
_entity_poly.pdbx_strand_id
1 'polypeptide(L)'
;YSEKRPGHQANQMNNPLPRLGVLFSGGGRTVENIARNILEGSLGAEIGVAISSHEEAGGIARAKKYGVRTEVLDYREHGSDLSDRINELLEEERVDWVLLAGFIRFYEFPERYRDRVLNIHPSLLPDFGGKGFYGMKVHRSVIESGAKLSGCTVHLVSDEYDKGPIILQRAIAVEPDDTPETLAARVFEEECIAYPE
;
A
#
# COMPACT_ATOMS: atom_id res chain seq x y z
N TYR A 1 -28.20 9.21 52.01
CA TYR A 1 -26.89 9.70 51.55
C TYR A 1 -26.53 8.90 50.29
N SER A 2 -26.69 9.54 49.13
CA SER A 2 -26.40 8.99 47.82
C SER A 2 -25.08 9.62 47.32
N GLU A 3 -24.01 8.85 47.38
CA GLU A 3 -22.72 9.28 46.79
C GLU A 3 -22.73 9.09 45.27
N LYS A 4 -22.71 10.22 44.56
CA LYS A 4 -22.42 10.26 43.12
C LYS A 4 -20.93 9.97 42.92
N ARG A 5 -20.62 8.85 42.26
CA ARG A 5 -19.28 8.60 41.74
C ARG A 5 -18.97 9.61 40.62
N PRO A 6 -17.79 10.25 40.59
CA PRO A 6 -17.41 11.12 39.49
C PRO A 6 -17.17 10.26 38.24
N GLY A 7 -17.78 10.67 37.15
CA GLY A 7 -17.58 10.05 35.83
C GLY A 7 -16.11 10.13 35.42
N HIS A 8 -15.53 9.00 35.06
CA HIS A 8 -14.27 8.91 34.34
C HIS A 8 -14.52 9.53 32.95
N GLN A 9 -14.19 10.82 32.82
CA GLN A 9 -13.90 11.38 31.50
C GLN A 9 -12.58 10.76 31.06
N ALA A 10 -12.69 9.79 30.14
CA ALA A 10 -11.54 9.28 29.42
C ALA A 10 -10.92 10.46 28.66
N ASN A 11 -9.76 10.88 29.12
CA ASN A 11 -8.89 11.85 28.47
C ASN A 11 -8.48 11.22 27.13
N GLN A 12 -9.21 11.49 26.06
CA GLN A 12 -8.75 11.21 24.71
C GLN A 12 -7.54 12.12 24.50
N MET A 13 -6.36 11.55 24.78
CA MET A 13 -5.11 12.15 24.33
C MET A 13 -5.22 12.28 22.82
N ASN A 14 -5.26 13.51 22.32
CA ASN A 14 -5.13 13.86 20.91
C ASN A 14 -3.72 13.42 20.44
N ASN A 15 -3.52 12.15 20.25
CA ASN A 15 -2.37 11.70 19.49
C ASN A 15 -2.59 12.15 18.04
N PRO A 16 -1.65 12.87 17.43
CA PRO A 16 -1.78 13.22 16.02
C PRO A 16 -1.96 11.94 15.20
N LEU A 17 -2.78 12.01 14.16
CA LEU A 17 -2.98 10.89 13.24
C LEU A 17 -1.65 10.54 12.57
N PRO A 18 -1.37 9.24 12.35
CA PRO A 18 -0.18 8.82 11.62
C PRO A 18 -0.19 9.40 10.22
N ARG A 19 0.98 9.90 9.79
CA ARG A 19 1.17 10.55 8.51
C ARG A 19 1.80 9.59 7.51
N LEU A 20 1.09 9.31 6.42
CA LEU A 20 1.44 8.32 5.42
C LEU A 20 2.16 8.94 4.22
N GLY A 21 3.21 8.28 3.75
CA GLY A 21 3.77 8.45 2.42
C GLY A 21 3.33 7.29 1.55
N VAL A 22 2.74 7.55 0.39
CA VAL A 22 2.21 6.50 -0.49
C VAL A 22 2.99 6.49 -1.80
N LEU A 23 3.71 5.38 -2.08
CA LEU A 23 4.51 5.22 -3.28
C LEU A 23 3.76 4.37 -4.32
N PHE A 24 3.75 4.82 -5.58
CA PHE A 24 3.10 4.10 -6.67
C PHE A 24 3.78 4.33 -8.01
N SER A 25 3.50 3.47 -9.00
CA SER A 25 4.08 3.57 -10.35
C SER A 25 3.04 3.55 -11.47
N GLY A 26 1.80 3.16 -11.18
CA GLY A 26 0.79 2.87 -12.20
C GLY A 26 -0.55 3.55 -11.96
N GLY A 27 -1.63 2.78 -12.15
CA GLY A 27 -3.01 3.30 -12.15
C GLY A 27 -3.51 3.91 -10.86
N GLY A 28 -2.91 3.59 -9.69
CA GLY A 28 -3.20 4.21 -8.40
C GLY A 28 -4.56 3.88 -7.78
N ARG A 29 -5.18 2.76 -8.16
CA ARG A 29 -6.43 2.30 -7.52
C ARG A 29 -6.27 2.09 -6.01
N THR A 30 -5.13 1.58 -5.60
CA THR A 30 -4.80 1.39 -4.17
C THR A 30 -4.63 2.72 -3.45
N VAL A 31 -3.98 3.72 -4.07
CA VAL A 31 -3.88 5.09 -3.54
C VAL A 31 -5.27 5.69 -3.36
N GLU A 32 -6.14 5.56 -4.38
CA GLU A 32 -7.52 6.02 -4.33
C GLU A 32 -8.30 5.35 -3.20
N ASN A 33 -8.13 4.04 -3.01
CA ASN A 33 -8.78 3.29 -1.94
C ASN A 33 -8.36 3.79 -0.55
N ILE A 34 -7.06 4.00 -0.31
CA ILE A 34 -6.55 4.53 0.96
C ILE A 34 -7.12 5.93 1.21
N ALA A 35 -7.05 6.82 0.21
CA ALA A 35 -7.56 8.20 0.33
C ALA A 35 -9.06 8.23 0.62
N ARG A 36 -9.84 7.34 -0.01
CA ARG A 36 -11.27 7.19 0.24
C ARG A 36 -11.55 6.72 1.67
N ASN A 37 -10.85 5.69 2.16
CA ASN A 37 -11.04 5.19 3.54
C ASN A 37 -10.69 6.26 4.59
N ILE A 38 -9.69 7.09 4.33
CA ILE A 38 -9.38 8.24 5.19
C ILE A 38 -10.51 9.26 5.18
N LEU A 39 -11.02 9.62 3.99
CA LEU A 39 -12.11 10.58 3.84
C LEU A 39 -13.40 10.10 4.51
N GLU A 40 -13.71 8.81 4.42
CA GLU A 40 -14.87 8.16 5.04
C GLU A 40 -14.70 7.91 6.54
N GLY A 41 -13.49 8.15 7.09
CA GLY A 41 -13.18 7.99 8.51
C GLY A 41 -13.00 6.54 8.96
N SER A 42 -12.90 5.58 8.03
CA SER A 42 -12.63 4.17 8.31
C SER A 42 -11.14 3.89 8.54
N LEU A 43 -10.25 4.76 8.03
CA LEU A 43 -8.82 4.73 8.30
C LEU A 43 -8.40 6.01 9.03
N GLY A 44 -7.99 5.89 10.28
CA GLY A 44 -7.54 6.99 11.13
C GLY A 44 -6.09 7.41 10.83
N ALA A 45 -5.86 8.00 9.66
CA ALA A 45 -4.55 8.46 9.20
C ALA A 45 -4.69 9.71 8.32
N GLU A 46 -3.57 10.30 7.89
CA GLU A 46 -3.54 11.31 6.83
C GLU A 46 -2.46 10.97 5.80
N ILE A 47 -2.69 11.28 4.53
CA ILE A 47 -1.65 11.16 3.51
C ILE A 47 -0.88 12.48 3.46
N GLY A 48 0.39 12.45 3.87
CA GLY A 48 1.30 13.59 3.76
C GLY A 48 1.68 13.87 2.31
N VAL A 49 2.05 12.80 1.61
CA VAL A 49 2.44 12.87 0.20
C VAL A 49 2.19 11.54 -0.50
N ALA A 50 1.76 11.60 -1.75
CA ALA A 50 1.73 10.48 -2.68
C ALA A 50 2.82 10.69 -3.76
N ILE A 51 3.72 9.73 -3.92
CA ILE A 51 4.89 9.86 -4.80
C ILE A 51 4.78 8.87 -5.95
N SER A 52 4.79 9.36 -7.17
CA SER A 52 4.82 8.54 -8.37
C SER A 52 6.24 8.39 -8.91
N SER A 53 6.64 7.15 -9.25
CA SER A 53 7.90 6.89 -9.96
C SER A 53 7.78 7.01 -11.47
N HIS A 54 6.64 7.50 -11.97
CA HIS A 54 6.36 7.65 -13.40
C HIS A 54 5.46 8.85 -13.66
N GLU A 55 5.85 9.73 -14.58
CA GLU A 55 5.13 10.98 -14.86
C GLU A 55 3.71 10.77 -15.46
N GLU A 56 3.51 9.68 -16.22
CA GLU A 56 2.25 9.35 -16.87
C GLU A 56 1.36 8.43 -16.01
N ALA A 57 1.70 8.20 -14.74
CA ALA A 57 0.93 7.32 -13.87
C ALA A 57 -0.49 7.85 -13.63
N GLY A 58 -1.50 7.04 -13.96
CA GLY A 58 -2.91 7.40 -13.75
C GLY A 58 -3.27 7.67 -12.27
N GLY A 59 -2.47 7.14 -11.35
CA GLY A 59 -2.61 7.37 -9.92
C GLY A 59 -2.44 8.84 -9.49
N ILE A 60 -1.72 9.65 -10.27
CA ILE A 60 -1.54 11.08 -10.03
C ILE A 60 -2.91 11.79 -10.04
N ALA A 61 -3.70 11.56 -11.08
CA ALA A 61 -5.04 12.15 -11.19
C ALA A 61 -5.98 11.63 -10.10
N ARG A 62 -5.88 10.35 -9.75
CA ARG A 62 -6.68 9.72 -8.69
C ARG A 62 -6.36 10.32 -7.31
N ALA A 63 -5.09 10.46 -6.96
CA ALA A 63 -4.67 11.07 -5.70
C ALA A 63 -5.12 12.54 -5.59
N LYS A 64 -4.94 13.32 -6.65
CA LYS A 64 -5.36 14.73 -6.73
C LYS A 64 -6.86 14.91 -6.56
N LYS A 65 -7.69 13.97 -7.04
CA LYS A 65 -9.15 13.99 -6.87
C LYS A 65 -9.56 14.03 -5.39
N TYR A 66 -8.76 13.44 -4.51
CA TYR A 66 -8.97 13.44 -3.04
C TYR A 66 -8.19 14.53 -2.32
N GLY A 67 -7.63 15.51 -3.04
CA GLY A 67 -6.85 16.58 -2.45
C GLY A 67 -5.48 16.16 -1.89
N VAL A 68 -5.01 14.96 -2.25
CA VAL A 68 -3.72 14.44 -1.81
C VAL A 68 -2.59 15.16 -2.54
N ARG A 69 -1.64 15.71 -1.78
CA ARG A 69 -0.38 16.24 -2.35
C ARG A 69 0.34 15.14 -3.12
N THR A 70 0.69 15.42 -4.38
CA THR A 70 1.29 14.43 -5.26
C THR A 70 2.56 14.99 -5.87
N GLU A 71 3.65 14.23 -5.76
CA GLU A 71 4.96 14.53 -6.35
C GLU A 71 5.34 13.43 -7.35
N VAL A 72 6.11 13.82 -8.35
CA VAL A 72 6.62 12.89 -9.37
C VAL A 72 8.13 12.85 -9.28
N LEU A 73 8.66 11.68 -8.97
CA LEU A 73 10.09 11.38 -9.00
C LEU A 73 10.30 10.28 -10.05
N ASP A 74 10.40 10.70 -11.32
CA ASP A 74 10.47 9.74 -12.43
C ASP A 74 11.76 8.93 -12.38
N TYR A 75 11.64 7.60 -12.45
CA TYR A 75 12.80 6.70 -12.42
C TYR A 75 13.77 6.95 -13.58
N ARG A 76 13.28 7.42 -14.73
CA ARG A 76 14.12 7.72 -15.89
C ARG A 76 15.08 8.91 -15.64
N GLU A 77 14.68 9.82 -14.73
CA GLU A 77 15.48 10.99 -14.36
C GLU A 77 16.41 10.69 -13.18
N HIS A 78 15.92 9.94 -12.19
CA HIS A 78 16.63 9.73 -10.92
C HIS A 78 17.43 8.43 -10.86
N GLY A 79 17.07 7.40 -11.64
CA GLY A 79 17.80 6.13 -11.69
C GLY A 79 18.05 5.52 -10.32
N SER A 80 19.34 5.33 -9.97
CA SER A 80 19.79 4.79 -8.68
C SER A 80 19.46 5.70 -7.49
N ASP A 81 19.33 7.00 -7.72
CA ASP A 81 19.16 8.00 -6.66
C ASP A 81 17.68 8.18 -6.29
N LEU A 82 16.79 7.42 -6.94
CA LEU A 82 15.34 7.52 -6.69
C LEU A 82 14.98 7.32 -5.23
N SER A 83 15.55 6.31 -4.58
CA SER A 83 15.25 6.01 -3.17
C SER A 83 15.68 7.15 -2.24
N ASP A 84 16.85 7.75 -2.49
CA ASP A 84 17.34 8.88 -1.70
C ASP A 84 16.41 10.10 -1.85
N ARG A 85 15.98 10.41 -3.08
CA ARG A 85 15.04 11.51 -3.33
C ARG A 85 13.67 11.27 -2.70
N ILE A 86 13.19 10.02 -2.72
CA ILE A 86 11.96 9.64 -2.02
C ILE A 86 12.15 9.88 -0.51
N ASN A 87 13.25 9.42 0.07
CA ASN A 87 13.53 9.53 1.50
C ASN A 87 13.62 11.00 1.96
N GLU A 88 14.28 11.87 1.20
CA GLU A 88 14.32 13.31 1.46
C GLU A 88 12.92 13.91 1.54
N LEU A 89 12.07 13.62 0.56
CA LEU A 89 10.71 14.14 0.49
C LEU A 89 9.81 13.60 1.63
N LEU A 90 9.93 12.31 1.94
CA LEU A 90 9.19 11.71 3.06
C LEU A 90 9.59 12.33 4.41
N GLU A 91 10.86 12.70 4.57
CA GLU A 91 11.35 13.38 5.77
C GLU A 91 10.84 14.82 5.87
N GLU A 92 10.90 15.59 4.76
CA GLU A 92 10.32 16.93 4.68
C GLU A 92 8.83 16.93 5.06
N GLU A 93 8.09 15.93 4.58
CA GLU A 93 6.67 15.75 4.86
C GLU A 93 6.37 15.09 6.21
N ARG A 94 7.39 14.78 7.01
CA ARG A 94 7.27 14.16 8.34
C ARG A 94 6.43 12.89 8.32
N VAL A 95 6.69 12.03 7.35
CA VAL A 95 5.99 10.77 7.18
C VAL A 95 6.36 9.80 8.30
N ASP A 96 5.35 9.12 8.88
CA ASP A 96 5.52 8.10 9.91
C ASP A 96 5.59 6.70 9.32
N TRP A 97 4.77 6.43 8.29
CA TRP A 97 4.64 5.13 7.62
C TRP A 97 4.67 5.27 6.12
N VAL A 98 5.33 4.35 5.45
CA VAL A 98 5.40 4.30 3.99
C VAL A 98 4.58 3.14 3.47
N LEU A 99 3.69 3.41 2.53
CA LEU A 99 2.84 2.41 1.88
C LEU A 99 3.24 2.25 0.40
N LEU A 100 3.62 1.03 0.01
CA LEU A 100 3.83 0.69 -1.39
C LEU A 100 2.48 0.28 -2.01
N ALA A 101 1.98 1.09 -2.93
CA ALA A 101 0.66 0.95 -3.55
C ALA A 101 0.80 0.66 -5.06
N GLY A 102 1.38 -0.48 -5.42
CA GLY A 102 1.77 -0.79 -6.79
C GLY A 102 3.03 -0.04 -7.22
N PHE A 103 4.00 0.06 -6.34
CA PHE A 103 5.33 0.61 -6.61
C PHE A 103 6.23 -0.51 -7.15
N ILE A 104 6.64 -0.41 -8.42
CA ILE A 104 7.36 -1.48 -9.14
C ILE A 104 8.89 -1.34 -9.08
N ARG A 105 9.40 -0.33 -8.39
CA ARG A 105 10.83 -0.13 -8.21
C ARG A 105 11.27 -0.69 -6.87
N PHE A 106 12.55 -1.03 -6.77
CA PHE A 106 13.12 -1.33 -5.48
C PHE A 106 13.19 -0.04 -4.67
N TYR A 107 12.79 -0.09 -3.41
CA TYR A 107 12.84 1.06 -2.51
C TYR A 107 13.79 0.75 -1.35
N GLU A 108 14.89 1.48 -1.31
CA GLU A 108 15.86 1.44 -0.23
C GLU A 108 15.51 2.53 0.80
N PHE A 109 15.22 2.10 2.01
CA PHE A 109 14.78 3.01 3.06
C PHE A 109 15.77 3.06 4.22
N PRO A 110 15.91 4.22 4.89
CA PRO A 110 16.79 4.39 6.04
C PRO A 110 16.23 3.68 7.28
N GLU A 111 17.08 3.48 8.30
CA GLU A 111 16.74 2.79 9.54
C GLU A 111 15.48 3.34 10.23
N ARG A 112 15.21 4.65 10.10
CA ARG A 112 14.00 5.28 10.66
C ARG A 112 12.68 4.69 10.15
N TYR A 113 12.69 4.08 8.97
CA TYR A 113 11.53 3.40 8.38
C TYR A 113 11.57 1.89 8.53
N ARG A 114 12.55 1.32 9.26
CA ARG A 114 12.55 -0.11 9.59
C ARG A 114 11.24 -0.45 10.30
N ASP A 115 10.59 -1.53 9.86
CA ASP A 115 9.28 -1.98 10.32
C ASP A 115 8.14 -0.95 10.17
N ARG A 116 8.32 0.02 9.27
CA ARG A 116 7.33 1.07 8.95
C ARG A 116 7.06 1.22 7.45
N VAL A 117 7.51 0.28 6.65
CA VAL A 117 7.21 0.21 5.21
C VAL A 117 6.34 -1.00 4.98
N LEU A 118 5.12 -0.77 4.49
CA LEU A 118 4.16 -1.82 4.14
C LEU A 118 4.05 -1.95 2.63
N ASN A 119 3.86 -3.17 2.16
CA ASN A 119 3.50 -3.46 0.78
C ASN A 119 2.25 -4.34 0.74
N ILE A 120 1.45 -4.16 -0.31
CA ILE A 120 0.40 -5.09 -0.66
C ILE A 120 0.77 -5.81 -1.95
N HIS A 121 0.80 -7.14 -1.90
CA HIS A 121 1.14 -8.00 -3.03
C HIS A 121 -0.08 -8.84 -3.45
N PRO A 122 -0.41 -8.93 -4.76
CA PRO A 122 -1.64 -9.54 -5.24
C PRO A 122 -1.57 -11.07 -5.36
N SER A 123 -0.93 -11.73 -4.40
CA SER A 123 -0.95 -13.19 -4.23
C SER A 123 -0.82 -13.58 -2.76
N LEU A 124 -0.98 -14.86 -2.48
CA LEU A 124 -0.70 -15.45 -1.17
C LEU A 124 0.80 -15.77 -1.08
N LEU A 125 1.59 -14.84 -0.55
CA LEU A 125 3.02 -15.06 -0.36
C LEU A 125 3.29 -16.27 0.55
N PRO A 126 4.36 -17.04 0.30
CA PRO A 126 5.49 -16.74 -0.60
C PRO A 126 5.25 -17.07 -2.09
N ASP A 127 4.11 -17.64 -2.45
CA ASP A 127 3.83 -18.05 -3.82
C ASP A 127 3.60 -16.82 -4.73
N PHE A 128 4.11 -16.89 -5.96
CA PHE A 128 3.99 -15.85 -6.98
C PHE A 128 4.50 -14.47 -6.52
N GLY A 129 5.48 -14.44 -5.61
CA GLY A 129 6.18 -13.24 -5.14
C GLY A 129 7.62 -13.18 -5.62
N GLY A 130 8.30 -12.07 -5.29
CA GLY A 130 9.69 -11.82 -5.61
C GLY A 130 9.93 -11.05 -6.90
N LYS A 131 11.20 -10.86 -7.23
CA LYS A 131 11.62 -10.01 -8.36
C LYS A 131 10.93 -10.40 -9.67
N GLY A 132 10.22 -9.46 -10.26
CA GLY A 132 9.54 -9.63 -11.53
C GLY A 132 8.09 -10.12 -11.44
N PHE A 133 7.56 -10.40 -10.24
CA PHE A 133 6.14 -10.68 -10.02
C PHE A 133 5.41 -9.39 -9.61
N TYR A 134 4.72 -8.78 -10.56
CA TYR A 134 3.90 -7.58 -10.34
C TYR A 134 2.77 -7.48 -11.36
N GLY A 135 1.70 -6.78 -11.00
CA GLY A 135 0.55 -6.51 -11.85
C GLY A 135 -0.06 -7.78 -12.45
N MET A 136 -0.48 -7.70 -13.70
CA MET A 136 -1.16 -8.81 -14.39
C MET A 136 -0.32 -10.09 -14.52
N LYS A 137 1.01 -9.98 -14.40
CA LYS A 137 1.90 -11.14 -14.47
C LYS A 137 1.67 -12.11 -13.32
N VAL A 138 1.35 -11.60 -12.13
CA VAL A 138 1.03 -12.43 -10.96
C VAL A 138 -0.20 -13.28 -11.24
N HIS A 139 -1.31 -12.65 -11.64
CA HIS A 139 -2.58 -13.34 -11.88
C HIS A 139 -2.48 -14.35 -13.03
N ARG A 140 -1.73 -14.02 -14.09
CA ARG A 140 -1.45 -14.96 -15.17
C ARG A 140 -0.70 -16.19 -14.66
N SER A 141 0.34 -16.00 -13.85
CA SER A 141 1.11 -17.10 -13.27
C SER A 141 0.26 -17.98 -12.36
N VAL A 142 -0.66 -17.40 -11.58
CA VAL A 142 -1.62 -18.14 -10.75
C VAL A 142 -2.50 -19.03 -11.64
N ILE A 143 -3.09 -18.49 -12.69
CA ILE A 143 -3.95 -19.26 -13.62
C ILE A 143 -3.16 -20.36 -14.31
N GLU A 144 -1.98 -20.05 -14.86
CA GLU A 144 -1.11 -21.01 -15.57
C GLU A 144 -0.63 -22.15 -14.66
N SER A 145 -0.45 -21.89 -13.37
CA SER A 145 -0.04 -22.92 -12.39
C SER A 145 -1.16 -23.89 -12.03
N GLY A 146 -2.42 -23.57 -12.33
CA GLY A 146 -3.59 -24.34 -11.91
C GLY A 146 -3.89 -24.25 -10.40
N ALA A 147 -3.36 -23.24 -9.71
CA ALA A 147 -3.62 -23.00 -8.30
C ALA A 147 -5.13 -22.83 -8.05
N LYS A 148 -5.61 -23.35 -6.93
CA LYS A 148 -7.03 -23.30 -6.54
C LYS A 148 -7.36 -22.12 -5.62
N LEU A 149 -6.34 -21.49 -5.06
CA LEU A 149 -6.44 -20.31 -4.22
C LEU A 149 -5.53 -19.21 -4.75
N SER A 150 -5.98 -17.98 -4.63
CA SER A 150 -5.23 -16.75 -4.81
C SER A 150 -5.64 -15.79 -3.71
N GLY A 151 -5.25 -14.53 -3.81
CA GLY A 151 -5.57 -13.51 -2.83
C GLY A 151 -4.57 -12.39 -2.80
N CYS A 152 -4.47 -11.75 -1.65
CA CYS A 152 -3.48 -10.70 -1.44
C CYS A 152 -2.76 -10.87 -0.10
N THR A 153 -1.59 -10.28 -0.01
CA THR A 153 -0.74 -10.27 1.19
C THR A 153 -0.32 -8.85 1.52
N VAL A 154 -0.59 -8.40 2.73
CA VAL A 154 0.03 -7.21 3.33
C VAL A 154 1.23 -7.68 4.14
N HIS A 155 2.40 -7.10 3.89
CA HIS A 155 3.63 -7.48 4.57
C HIS A 155 4.53 -6.26 4.82
N LEU A 156 5.42 -6.37 5.80
CA LEU A 156 6.52 -5.43 5.95
C LEU A 156 7.53 -5.61 4.82
N VAL A 157 8.07 -4.50 4.34
CA VAL A 157 9.11 -4.54 3.30
C VAL A 157 10.48 -4.83 3.95
N SER A 158 11.27 -5.66 3.29
CA SER A 158 12.64 -6.01 3.66
C SER A 158 13.62 -5.70 2.53
N ASP A 159 14.88 -6.08 2.70
CA ASP A 159 15.94 -5.90 1.70
C ASP A 159 15.78 -6.84 0.47
N GLU A 160 14.76 -7.68 0.48
CA GLU A 160 14.42 -8.57 -0.64
C GLU A 160 12.96 -8.38 -1.05
N TYR A 161 12.68 -8.50 -2.36
CA TYR A 161 11.31 -8.40 -2.86
C TYR A 161 10.39 -9.44 -2.23
N ASP A 162 9.28 -9.00 -1.64
CA ASP A 162 8.18 -9.79 -1.10
C ASP A 162 8.59 -10.86 -0.04
N LYS A 163 9.70 -10.63 0.69
CA LYS A 163 10.27 -11.54 1.68
C LYS A 163 10.07 -11.09 3.14
N GLY A 164 9.58 -9.89 3.36
CA GLY A 164 9.37 -9.38 4.71
C GLY A 164 8.23 -10.09 5.47
N PRO A 165 8.12 -9.86 6.78
CA PRO A 165 7.10 -10.46 7.64
C PRO A 165 5.69 -10.19 7.14
N ILE A 166 4.88 -11.25 7.03
CA ILE A 166 3.47 -11.16 6.66
C ILE A 166 2.65 -10.60 7.83
N ILE A 167 1.84 -9.60 7.55
CA ILE A 167 0.92 -8.98 8.52
C ILE A 167 -0.48 -9.58 8.36
N LEU A 168 -0.99 -9.61 7.12
CA LEU A 168 -2.35 -10.04 6.82
C LEU A 168 -2.40 -10.70 5.44
N GLN A 169 -3.20 -11.74 5.32
CA GLN A 169 -3.53 -12.35 4.03
C GLN A 169 -5.04 -12.54 3.91
N ARG A 170 -5.57 -12.28 2.72
CA ARG A 170 -6.95 -12.57 2.36
C ARG A 170 -6.97 -13.46 1.15
N ALA A 171 -7.65 -14.62 1.28
CA ALA A 171 -7.67 -15.67 0.26
C ALA A 171 -9.02 -15.70 -0.46
N ILE A 172 -8.97 -15.97 -1.77
CA ILE A 172 -10.13 -16.26 -2.60
C ILE A 172 -9.93 -17.54 -3.40
N ALA A 173 -11.01 -18.21 -3.78
CA ALA A 173 -10.94 -19.31 -4.72
C ALA A 173 -10.58 -18.81 -6.13
N VAL A 174 -9.80 -19.57 -6.89
CA VAL A 174 -9.65 -19.39 -8.33
C VAL A 174 -10.75 -20.21 -8.99
N GLU A 175 -11.64 -19.53 -9.72
CA GLU A 175 -12.78 -20.17 -10.37
C GLU A 175 -12.34 -20.84 -11.69
N PRO A 176 -13.04 -21.89 -12.14
CA PRO A 176 -12.66 -22.62 -13.34
C PRO A 176 -12.63 -21.81 -14.63
N ASP A 177 -13.41 -20.72 -14.68
CA ASP A 177 -13.55 -19.81 -15.81
C ASP A 177 -12.82 -18.46 -15.61
N ASP A 178 -12.04 -18.34 -14.53
CA ASP A 178 -11.24 -17.14 -14.33
C ASP A 178 -10.22 -16.92 -15.44
N THR A 179 -10.20 -15.71 -15.96
CA THR A 179 -9.07 -15.16 -16.71
C THR A 179 -8.15 -14.39 -15.76
N PRO A 180 -6.91 -14.06 -16.17
CA PRO A 180 -6.06 -13.18 -15.37
C PRO A 180 -6.74 -11.87 -14.98
N GLU A 181 -7.59 -11.30 -15.85
CA GLU A 181 -8.30 -10.05 -15.64
C GLU A 181 -9.43 -10.19 -14.61
N THR A 182 -10.22 -11.27 -14.68
CA THR A 182 -11.30 -11.51 -13.71
C THR A 182 -10.74 -11.83 -12.33
N LEU A 183 -9.69 -12.66 -12.28
CA LEU A 183 -8.99 -12.94 -11.02
C LEU A 183 -8.39 -11.66 -10.42
N ALA A 184 -7.72 -10.82 -11.24
CA ALA A 184 -7.16 -9.55 -10.78
C ALA A 184 -8.22 -8.60 -10.20
N ALA A 185 -9.41 -8.55 -10.78
CA ALA A 185 -10.51 -7.74 -10.27
C ALA A 185 -10.97 -8.21 -8.89
N ARG A 186 -11.15 -9.52 -8.71
CA ARG A 186 -11.57 -10.14 -7.45
C ARG A 186 -10.51 -10.03 -6.36
N VAL A 187 -9.22 -10.24 -6.70
CA VAL A 187 -8.11 -10.03 -5.76
C VAL A 187 -8.05 -8.58 -5.32
N PHE A 188 -8.25 -7.62 -6.24
CA PHE A 188 -8.26 -6.21 -5.89
C PHE A 188 -9.39 -5.82 -4.91
N GLU A 189 -10.54 -6.46 -4.96
CA GLU A 189 -11.59 -6.27 -3.95
C GLU A 189 -11.08 -6.64 -2.54
N GLU A 190 -10.34 -7.74 -2.43
CA GLU A 190 -9.72 -8.14 -1.16
C GLU A 190 -8.58 -7.19 -0.73
N GLU A 191 -7.79 -6.68 -1.68
CA GLU A 191 -6.77 -5.65 -1.40
C GLU A 191 -7.41 -4.38 -0.82
N CYS A 192 -8.58 -3.97 -1.35
CA CYS A 192 -9.32 -2.80 -0.88
C CYS A 192 -9.77 -2.93 0.58
N ILE A 193 -9.95 -4.15 1.08
CA ILE A 193 -10.29 -4.43 2.47
C ILE A 193 -9.02 -4.57 3.31
N ALA A 194 -8.06 -5.40 2.85
CA ALA A 194 -6.88 -5.78 3.60
C ALA A 194 -5.92 -4.61 3.91
N TYR A 195 -5.75 -3.69 2.96
CA TYR A 195 -4.69 -2.69 3.10
C TYR A 195 -5.05 -1.55 4.06
N PRO A 196 -6.30 -1.08 4.15
CA PRO A 196 -6.71 -0.13 5.20
C PRO A 196 -6.84 -0.74 6.60
N GLU A 197 -7.06 -2.06 6.71
CA GLU A 197 -7.18 -2.82 7.96
C GLU A 197 -5.88 -2.85 8.76
#